data_7537e420669b8b45a28f729c4defd23a
#
_entry.id   7537e420669b8b45a28f729c4defd23a
#
_cell.length_a   1.000
_cell.length_b   1.000
_cell.length_c   1.000
_cell.angle_alpha   90.00
_cell.angle_beta   90.00
_cell.angle_gamma   90.00
#
_symmetry.space_group_name_H-M   'P 1'
#
loop_
_entity.id
_entity.type
_entity.pdbx_description
1 polymer ?
#
loop_
_entity_poly.entity_id
_entity_poly.type
_entity_poly.pdbx_seq_one_letter_code
_entity_poly.pdbx_strand_id
1 'polypeptide(L)'
;MKKYLVIGNPIEHSLSPKLHNYWIKMNNINAIYEKEKLNNNDLEALVLRVRKKEISGVNITVPFKRDIIKHIDNLSPGAEITQSVNTIHLENDKILGSNTDIVGFELAIKHINFSLKNKKVFIIGAGGVVPSVIYALKKMNVSSIT
;
A
#
# COMPACT_ATOMS: atom_id res chain seq x y z
N MET A 1 -2.46 -23.48 -0.86
CA MET A 1 -3.28 -22.27 -1.01
C MET A 1 -2.47 -21.06 -0.56
N LYS A 2 -2.39 -20.00 -1.38
CA LYS A 2 -1.68 -18.77 -1.02
C LYS A 2 -2.49 -17.96 -0.01
N LYS A 3 -1.82 -17.31 0.95
CA LYS A 3 -2.45 -16.44 1.94
C LYS A 3 -1.96 -15.01 1.79
N TYR A 4 -2.89 -14.07 1.72
CA TYR A 4 -2.65 -12.63 1.68
C TYR A 4 -3.35 -11.94 2.83
N LEU A 5 -2.80 -10.84 3.31
CA LEU A 5 -3.37 -10.07 4.42
C LEU A 5 -3.49 -8.59 4.08
N VAL A 6 -4.40 -7.91 4.78
CA VAL A 6 -4.30 -6.49 5.08
C VAL A 6 -4.14 -6.32 6.58
N ILE A 7 -3.19 -5.47 6.98
CA ILE A 7 -2.93 -5.15 8.38
C ILE A 7 -3.14 -3.67 8.66
N GLY A 8 -3.63 -3.38 9.86
CA GLY A 8 -3.85 -2.01 10.35
C GLY A 8 -4.34 -2.00 11.79
N ASN A 9 -4.53 -0.80 12.33
CA ASN A 9 -5.16 -0.62 13.64
C ASN A 9 -5.81 0.79 13.72
N PRO A 10 -7.15 0.89 13.71
CA PRO A 10 -8.14 -0.19 13.56
C PRO A 10 -8.16 -0.80 12.14
N ILE A 11 -8.68 -2.03 11.97
CA ILE A 11 -8.78 -2.72 10.68
C ILE A 11 -10.17 -3.35 10.44
N GLU A 12 -11.04 -3.31 11.43
CA GLU A 12 -12.31 -4.01 11.44
C GLU A 12 -13.20 -3.60 10.25
N HIS A 13 -13.17 -2.34 9.85
CA HIS A 13 -13.97 -1.77 8.76
C HIS A 13 -13.38 -1.94 7.36
N SER A 14 -12.22 -2.59 7.23
CA SER A 14 -11.58 -2.76 5.93
C SER A 14 -12.44 -3.60 4.98
N LEU A 15 -12.69 -3.07 3.80
CA LEU A 15 -13.37 -3.75 2.69
C LEU A 15 -12.42 -4.55 1.80
N SER A 16 -11.12 -4.44 2.01
CA SER A 16 -10.11 -5.13 1.20
C SER A 16 -10.33 -6.65 1.11
N PRO A 17 -10.67 -7.38 2.20
CA PRO A 17 -10.94 -8.80 2.08
C PRO A 17 -12.12 -9.12 1.17
N LYS A 18 -13.20 -8.33 1.22
CA LYS A 18 -14.37 -8.53 0.35
C LYS A 18 -14.00 -8.34 -1.13
N LEU A 19 -13.23 -7.28 -1.44
CA LEU A 19 -12.83 -6.95 -2.79
C LEU A 19 -11.83 -7.98 -3.36
N HIS A 20 -10.76 -8.28 -2.63
CA HIS A 20 -9.73 -9.21 -3.09
C HIS A 20 -10.25 -10.64 -3.21
N ASN A 21 -11.05 -11.12 -2.26
CA ASN A 21 -11.63 -12.47 -2.37
C ASN A 21 -12.64 -12.58 -3.51
N TYR A 22 -13.35 -11.50 -3.87
CA TYR A 22 -14.14 -11.47 -5.10
C TYR A 22 -13.28 -11.67 -6.34
N TRP A 23 -12.17 -10.95 -6.48
CA TRP A 23 -11.25 -11.11 -7.61
C TRP A 23 -10.55 -12.47 -7.62
N ILE A 24 -10.13 -12.97 -6.47
CA ILE A 24 -9.55 -14.31 -6.30
C ILE A 24 -10.51 -15.37 -6.85
N LYS A 25 -11.78 -15.29 -6.46
CA LYS A 25 -12.82 -16.21 -6.92
C LYS A 25 -13.09 -16.08 -8.43
N MET A 26 -13.24 -14.85 -8.92
CA MET A 26 -13.53 -14.59 -10.34
C MET A 26 -12.43 -15.07 -11.29
N ASN A 27 -11.19 -15.11 -10.81
CA ASN A 27 -10.03 -15.55 -11.59
C ASN A 27 -9.56 -16.98 -11.24
N ASN A 28 -10.34 -17.75 -10.47
CA ASN A 28 -10.02 -19.10 -10.03
C ASN A 28 -8.61 -19.24 -9.39
N ILE A 29 -8.20 -18.23 -8.63
CA ILE A 29 -6.89 -18.23 -7.95
C ILE A 29 -6.99 -19.04 -6.66
N ASN A 30 -6.09 -20.00 -6.45
CA ASN A 30 -6.01 -20.77 -5.19
C ASN A 30 -5.38 -19.93 -4.08
N ALA A 31 -6.13 -18.99 -3.55
CA ALA A 31 -5.68 -18.07 -2.51
C ALA A 31 -6.83 -17.64 -1.58
N ILE A 32 -6.45 -17.06 -0.44
CA ILE A 32 -7.35 -16.36 0.47
C ILE A 32 -6.75 -15.01 0.88
N TYR A 33 -7.60 -14.02 1.06
CA TYR A 33 -7.23 -12.70 1.55
C TYR A 33 -7.98 -12.40 2.84
N GLU A 34 -7.24 -12.11 3.92
CA GLU A 34 -7.78 -11.86 5.25
C GLU A 34 -7.34 -10.50 5.80
N LYS A 35 -7.90 -10.10 6.92
CA LYS A 35 -7.46 -8.93 7.70
C LYS A 35 -6.93 -9.35 9.05
N GLU A 36 -5.90 -8.67 9.53
CA GLU A 36 -5.30 -8.92 10.84
C GLU A 36 -5.02 -7.59 11.55
N LYS A 37 -5.52 -7.45 12.78
CA LYS A 37 -5.22 -6.30 13.63
C LYS A 37 -3.89 -6.56 14.33
N LEU A 38 -2.98 -5.61 14.21
CA LEU A 38 -1.64 -5.68 14.81
C LEU A 38 -1.35 -4.43 15.63
N ASN A 39 -0.30 -4.52 16.43
CA ASN A 39 0.35 -3.38 17.06
C ASN A 39 1.75 -3.20 16.46
N ASN A 40 2.42 -2.09 16.78
CA ASN A 40 3.74 -1.80 16.23
C ASN A 40 4.79 -2.88 16.55
N ASN A 41 4.69 -3.50 17.73
CA ASN A 41 5.62 -4.55 18.15
C ASN A 41 5.45 -5.88 17.38
N ASP A 42 4.34 -6.05 16.66
CA ASP A 42 4.02 -7.28 15.91
C ASP A 42 4.58 -7.25 14.48
N LEU A 43 5.09 -6.08 14.01
CA LEU A 43 5.49 -5.88 12.61
C LEU A 43 6.69 -6.75 12.22
N GLU A 44 7.68 -6.93 13.10
CA GLU A 44 8.83 -7.80 12.84
C GLU A 44 8.39 -9.26 12.66
N ALA A 45 7.54 -9.75 13.57
CA ALA A 45 7.00 -11.11 13.48
C ALA A 45 6.17 -11.32 12.20
N LEU A 46 5.40 -10.31 11.77
CA LEU A 46 4.69 -10.35 10.50
C LEU A 46 5.64 -10.51 9.32
N VAL A 47 6.70 -9.69 9.26
CA VAL A 47 7.69 -9.76 8.17
C VAL A 47 8.40 -11.12 8.14
N LEU A 48 8.70 -11.71 9.30
CA LEU A 48 9.24 -13.06 9.39
C LEU A 48 8.28 -14.12 8.82
N ARG A 49 6.97 -13.99 9.01
CA ARG A 49 5.96 -14.89 8.40
C ARG A 49 5.96 -14.78 6.87
N VAL A 50 6.15 -13.57 6.32
CA VAL A 50 6.31 -13.38 4.86
C VAL A 50 7.61 -14.03 4.38
N ARG A 51 8.71 -13.82 5.10
CA ARG A 51 10.04 -14.40 4.78
C ARG A 51 10.02 -15.93 4.78
N LYS A 52 9.28 -16.54 5.72
CA LYS A 52 9.05 -18.00 5.79
C LYS A 52 8.03 -18.53 4.78
N LYS A 53 7.46 -17.66 3.92
CA LYS A 53 6.44 -18.01 2.91
C LYS A 53 5.12 -18.52 3.51
N GLU A 54 4.89 -18.29 4.82
CA GLU A 54 3.60 -18.56 5.48
C GLU A 54 2.52 -17.59 4.98
N ILE A 55 2.92 -16.37 4.59
CA ILE A 55 2.11 -15.34 3.99
C ILE A 55 2.76 -14.95 2.66
N SER A 56 1.96 -14.91 1.58
CA SER A 56 2.45 -14.63 0.22
C SER A 56 2.61 -13.13 -0.06
N GLY A 57 1.92 -12.26 0.68
CA GLY A 57 2.01 -10.81 0.58
C GLY A 57 1.05 -10.13 1.55
N VAL A 58 1.35 -8.87 1.88
CA VAL A 58 0.59 -8.11 2.87
C VAL A 58 0.37 -6.69 2.35
N ASN A 59 -0.88 -6.20 2.45
CA ASN A 59 -1.16 -4.79 2.34
C ASN A 59 -1.08 -4.13 3.73
N ILE A 60 -0.48 -2.97 3.77
CA ILE A 60 -0.23 -2.19 4.99
C ILE A 60 -1.09 -0.93 4.94
N THR A 61 -1.92 -0.72 5.99
CA THR A 61 -2.64 0.55 6.13
C THR A 61 -2.28 1.26 7.43
N VAL A 62 -3.07 2.24 7.81
CA VAL A 62 -2.84 3.07 9.01
C VAL A 62 -2.73 2.18 10.27
N PRO A 63 -1.75 2.46 11.16
CA PRO A 63 -0.75 3.53 11.13
C PRO A 63 0.62 3.11 10.56
N PHE A 64 0.77 1.89 10.06
CA PHE A 64 2.04 1.17 9.92
C PHE A 64 2.83 1.44 8.64
N LYS A 65 2.31 2.24 7.68
CA LYS A 65 2.95 2.45 6.36
C LYS A 65 4.39 2.97 6.44
N ARG A 66 4.74 3.71 7.48
CA ARG A 66 6.09 4.22 7.73
C ARG A 66 6.89 3.27 8.60
N ASP A 67 6.27 2.76 9.67
CA ASP A 67 6.97 1.97 10.67
C ASP A 67 7.43 0.60 10.16
N ILE A 68 6.75 0.05 9.16
CA ILE A 68 7.12 -1.22 8.54
C ILE A 68 8.46 -1.14 7.80
N ILE A 69 8.89 0.05 7.35
CA ILE A 69 10.08 0.25 6.51
C ILE A 69 11.35 -0.29 7.17
N LYS A 70 11.48 -0.14 8.48
CA LYS A 70 12.66 -0.62 9.24
C LYS A 70 12.84 -2.15 9.22
N HIS A 71 11.82 -2.91 8.80
CA HIS A 71 11.84 -4.37 8.71
C HIS A 71 11.95 -4.90 7.27
N ILE A 72 12.10 -4.03 6.28
CA ILE A 72 12.10 -4.33 4.84
C ILE A 72 13.53 -4.28 4.30
N ASP A 73 13.85 -5.21 3.38
CA ASP A 73 15.20 -5.27 2.80
C ASP A 73 15.37 -4.27 1.65
N ASN A 74 14.36 -4.13 0.79
CA ASN A 74 14.39 -3.23 -0.38
C ASN A 74 13.10 -2.43 -0.48
N LEU A 75 13.21 -1.20 -0.96
CA LEU A 75 12.07 -0.34 -1.27
C LEU A 75 11.98 -0.10 -2.78
N SER A 76 10.75 -0.06 -3.29
CA SER A 76 10.51 0.48 -4.63
C SER A 76 10.80 2.00 -4.64
N PRO A 77 11.14 2.59 -5.80
CA PRO A 77 11.47 4.03 -5.86
C PRO A 77 10.36 4.94 -5.29
N GLY A 78 9.10 4.61 -5.54
CA GLY A 78 7.97 5.36 -4.98
C GLY A 78 7.85 5.24 -3.46
N ALA A 79 8.09 4.05 -2.91
CA ALA A 79 8.09 3.83 -1.47
C ALA A 79 9.26 4.55 -0.77
N GLU A 80 10.43 4.53 -1.40
CA GLU A 80 11.63 5.20 -0.90
C GLU A 80 11.44 6.73 -0.83
N ILE A 81 10.96 7.34 -1.92
CA ILE A 81 10.75 8.80 -1.99
C ILE A 81 9.66 9.25 -1.01
N THR A 82 8.56 8.51 -0.92
CA THR A 82 7.42 8.90 -0.09
C THR A 82 7.55 8.47 1.37
N GLN A 83 8.54 7.62 1.68
CA GLN A 83 8.71 6.99 3.00
C GLN A 83 7.39 6.33 3.48
N SER A 84 6.69 5.68 2.54
CA SER A 84 5.38 5.07 2.77
C SER A 84 5.27 3.76 1.99
N VAL A 85 5.05 2.67 2.70
CA VAL A 85 4.87 1.32 2.15
C VAL A 85 3.45 0.87 2.41
N ASN A 86 2.72 0.45 1.39
CA ASN A 86 1.40 -0.13 1.52
C ASN A 86 1.30 -1.59 1.05
N THR A 87 2.40 -2.14 0.52
CA THR A 87 2.45 -3.53 0.05
C THR A 87 3.82 -4.12 0.30
N ILE A 88 3.88 -5.33 0.88
CA ILE A 88 5.11 -6.11 1.03
C ILE A 88 4.93 -7.51 0.49
N HIS A 89 5.98 -8.06 -0.09
CA HIS A 89 6.08 -9.46 -0.51
C HIS A 89 7.53 -9.91 -0.56
N LEU A 90 7.73 -11.22 -0.68
CA LEU A 90 9.07 -11.80 -0.86
C LEU A 90 9.41 -11.84 -2.36
N GLU A 91 10.53 -11.25 -2.73
CA GLU A 91 11.09 -11.27 -4.07
C GLU A 91 12.59 -11.58 -4.00
N ASN A 92 13.04 -12.64 -4.70
CA ASN A 92 14.46 -13.06 -4.69
C ASN A 92 15.04 -13.19 -3.26
N ASP A 93 14.29 -13.83 -2.36
CA ASP A 93 14.59 -14.04 -0.94
C ASP A 93 14.79 -12.75 -0.11
N LYS A 94 14.38 -11.59 -0.65
CA LYS A 94 14.33 -10.31 0.03
C LYS A 94 12.90 -9.81 0.17
N ILE A 95 12.60 -9.12 1.26
CA ILE A 95 11.31 -8.44 1.43
C ILE A 95 11.34 -7.13 0.65
N LEU A 96 10.51 -7.03 -0.38
CA LEU A 96 10.29 -5.80 -1.13
C LEU A 96 9.08 -5.05 -0.59
N GLY A 97 9.27 -3.76 -0.27
CA GLY A 97 8.23 -2.82 0.10
C GLY A 97 7.88 -1.89 -1.07
N SER A 98 6.61 -1.78 -1.39
CA SER A 98 6.10 -0.97 -2.49
C SER A 98 5.03 0.02 -2.03
N ASN A 99 4.86 1.08 -2.83
CA ASN A 99 3.77 2.04 -2.66
C ASN A 99 2.90 2.08 -3.91
N THR A 100 1.75 1.42 -3.85
CA THR A 100 0.78 1.35 -4.95
C THR A 100 -0.24 2.50 -4.91
N ASP A 101 -0.30 3.29 -3.83
CA ASP A 101 -1.20 4.44 -3.72
C ASP A 101 -0.89 5.51 -4.77
N ILE A 102 0.39 5.68 -5.12
CA ILE A 102 0.85 6.66 -6.12
C ILE A 102 0.21 6.36 -7.47
N VAL A 103 0.43 5.14 -7.97
CA VAL A 103 -0.11 4.72 -9.28
C VAL A 103 -1.64 4.63 -9.23
N GLY A 104 -2.21 4.17 -8.13
CA GLY A 104 -3.66 4.12 -7.93
C GLY A 104 -4.30 5.51 -8.06
N PHE A 105 -3.71 6.53 -7.43
CA PHE A 105 -4.18 7.91 -7.55
C PHE A 105 -4.03 8.45 -8.99
N GLU A 106 -2.87 8.25 -9.63
CA GLU A 106 -2.64 8.66 -11.02
C GLU A 106 -3.68 8.05 -11.97
N LEU A 107 -3.95 6.75 -11.83
CA LEU A 107 -4.94 6.04 -12.65
C LEU A 107 -6.36 6.52 -12.40
N ALA A 108 -6.73 6.80 -11.15
CA ALA A 108 -8.06 7.32 -10.80
C ALA A 108 -8.32 8.68 -11.47
N ILE A 109 -7.34 9.59 -11.44
CA ILE A 109 -7.46 10.90 -12.10
C ILE A 109 -7.54 10.75 -13.63
N LYS A 110 -6.73 9.86 -14.21
CA LYS A 110 -6.79 9.56 -15.66
C LYS A 110 -8.14 8.98 -16.05
N HIS A 111 -8.70 8.09 -15.24
CA HIS A 111 -9.98 7.44 -15.53
C HIS A 111 -11.14 8.44 -15.67
N ILE A 112 -11.14 9.51 -14.88
CA ILE A 112 -12.15 10.57 -14.98
C ILE A 112 -11.82 11.61 -16.08
N ASN A 113 -10.77 11.38 -16.88
CA ASN A 113 -10.34 12.27 -17.95
C ASN A 113 -10.06 13.71 -17.49
N PHE A 114 -9.60 13.89 -16.25
CA PHE A 114 -9.30 15.22 -15.69
C PHE A 114 -7.81 15.54 -15.78
N SER A 115 -7.46 16.68 -16.42
CA SER A 115 -6.08 17.14 -16.49
C SER A 115 -5.73 18.02 -15.29
N LEU A 116 -4.73 17.60 -14.54
CA LEU A 116 -4.15 18.36 -13.41
C LEU A 116 -3.00 19.31 -13.83
N LYS A 117 -2.56 19.25 -15.08
CA LYS A 117 -1.46 20.09 -15.58
C LYS A 117 -1.75 21.56 -15.34
N ASN A 118 -0.81 22.27 -14.70
CA ASN A 118 -0.91 23.71 -14.35
C ASN A 118 -2.07 24.06 -13.41
N LYS A 119 -2.74 23.09 -12.77
CA LYS A 119 -3.76 23.37 -11.76
C LYS A 119 -3.14 23.64 -10.40
N LYS A 120 -3.80 24.46 -9.60
CA LYS A 120 -3.53 24.64 -8.17
C LYS A 120 -4.32 23.59 -7.41
N VAL A 121 -3.67 22.89 -6.48
CA VAL A 121 -4.29 21.83 -5.68
C VAL A 121 -4.21 22.20 -4.21
N PHE A 122 -5.32 22.00 -3.51
CA PHE A 122 -5.41 22.17 -2.09
C PHE A 122 -5.69 20.81 -1.44
N ILE A 123 -4.87 20.43 -0.44
CA ILE A 123 -4.99 19.14 0.28
C ILE A 123 -5.48 19.43 1.69
N ILE A 124 -6.60 18.81 2.06
CA ILE A 124 -7.13 18.88 3.42
C ILE A 124 -6.76 17.60 4.16
N GLY A 125 -5.84 17.71 5.11
CA GLY A 125 -5.40 16.60 5.96
C GLY A 125 -3.92 16.25 5.80
N ALA A 126 -3.40 15.46 6.75
CA ALA A 126 -2.00 15.04 6.82
C ALA A 126 -1.85 13.53 7.12
N GLY A 127 -2.78 12.70 6.63
CA GLY A 127 -2.77 11.26 6.84
C GLY A 127 -1.67 10.52 6.06
N GLY A 128 -1.50 9.23 6.34
CA GLY A 128 -0.42 8.40 5.79
C GLY A 128 -0.42 8.24 4.26
N VAL A 129 -1.50 8.65 3.54
CA VAL A 129 -1.54 8.63 2.07
C VAL A 129 -1.04 9.94 1.44
N VAL A 130 -0.99 11.03 2.22
CA VAL A 130 -0.67 12.38 1.70
C VAL A 130 0.68 12.45 0.98
N PRO A 131 1.78 11.85 1.48
CA PRO A 131 3.06 11.83 0.75
C PRO A 131 2.94 11.21 -0.64
N SER A 132 2.15 10.13 -0.78
CA SER A 132 1.90 9.45 -2.06
C SER A 132 1.12 10.33 -3.03
N VAL A 133 0.08 11.02 -2.53
CA VAL A 133 -0.74 11.95 -3.33
C VAL A 133 0.11 13.15 -3.79
N ILE A 134 0.91 13.76 -2.90
CA ILE A 134 1.81 14.87 -3.25
C ILE A 134 2.80 14.43 -4.35
N TYR A 135 3.38 13.25 -4.21
CA TYR A 135 4.32 12.74 -5.20
C TYR A 135 3.65 12.52 -6.57
N ALA A 136 2.46 11.91 -6.58
CA ALA A 136 1.68 11.72 -7.80
C ALA A 136 1.29 13.06 -8.45
N LEU A 137 0.83 14.05 -7.67
CA LEU A 137 0.49 15.38 -8.16
C LEU A 137 1.69 16.10 -8.81
N LYS A 138 2.89 16.00 -8.20
CA LYS A 138 4.12 16.54 -8.80
C LYS A 138 4.42 15.91 -10.15
N LYS A 139 4.30 14.58 -10.28
CA LYS A 139 4.43 13.88 -11.57
C LYS A 139 3.39 14.30 -12.60
N MET A 140 2.21 14.74 -12.17
CA MET A 140 1.14 15.24 -13.03
C MET A 140 1.26 16.72 -13.37
N ASN A 141 2.38 17.36 -13.01
CA ASN A 141 2.73 18.74 -13.35
C ASN A 141 1.70 19.77 -12.86
N VAL A 142 1.23 19.65 -11.63
CA VAL A 142 0.44 20.70 -10.98
C VAL A 142 1.29 21.96 -10.75
N SER A 143 0.66 23.14 -10.75
CA SER A 143 1.39 24.41 -10.56
C SER A 143 1.73 24.69 -9.10
N SER A 144 0.87 24.28 -8.17
CA SER A 144 1.12 24.42 -6.72
C SER A 144 0.30 23.43 -5.93
N ILE A 145 0.79 23.08 -4.75
CA ILE A 145 0.11 22.24 -3.75
C ILE A 145 0.14 23.02 -2.43
N THR A 146 -1.03 23.16 -1.80
CA THR A 146 -1.19 23.85 -0.50
C THR A 146 -1.93 22.94 0.45
#